data_069a811b4633d2bb30951dff28dfeb75
#
_entry.id   069a811b4633d2bb30951dff28dfeb75
#
_cell.length_a   1.000
_cell.length_b   1.000
_cell.length_c   1.000
_cell.angle_alpha   90.00
_cell.angle_beta   90.00
_cell.angle_gamma   90.00
#
_symmetry.space_group_name_H-M   'P 1'
#
loop_
_entity.id
_entity.type
_entity.pdbx_description
1 polymer ?
#
loop_
_entity_poly.entity_id
_entity_poly.type
_entity_poly.pdbx_seq_one_letter_code
_entity_poly.pdbx_strand_id
1 'polypeptide(L)'
;MSAFTPPEIQYLTSQGLARLATVGPDGQPHVVPVTFAFNPAEDSIDVGGVDFGATKKWRDARQNPLVTLLLDDVLPNPRRARALEVRGRAEAHETGGGGINPRFPNFAEEFLRIRPTRILSWGLENLDGTVPDEFRVSSRPVGRAAGRPPGRGRRLA
;
A
#
# COMPACT_ATOMS: atom_id res chain seq x y z
N MET A 1 17.55 3.73 -0.91
CA MET A 1 16.68 4.52 0.02
C MET A 1 15.24 4.08 -0.21
N SER A 2 14.50 3.72 0.85
CA SER A 2 13.11 3.29 0.73
C SER A 2 12.16 4.44 0.37
N ALA A 3 11.10 4.14 -0.38
CA ALA A 3 9.97 5.04 -0.61
C ALA A 3 9.22 5.36 0.69
N PHE A 4 9.28 4.45 1.66
CA PHE A 4 8.64 4.59 2.97
C PHE A 4 9.59 5.20 3.98
N THR A 5 9.07 6.09 4.83
CA THR A 5 9.83 6.60 5.98
C THR A 5 9.93 5.54 7.07
N PRO A 6 10.91 5.63 8.00
CA PRO A 6 11.02 4.68 9.11
C PRO A 6 9.74 4.56 9.96
N PRO A 7 9.00 5.64 10.33
CA PRO A 7 7.71 5.51 11.01
C PRO A 7 6.64 4.78 10.18
N GLU A 8 6.62 4.96 8.86
CA GLU A 8 5.69 4.25 7.97
C GLU A 8 6.00 2.75 7.91
N ILE A 9 7.28 2.38 7.84
CA ILE A 9 7.71 0.97 7.87
C ILE A 9 7.33 0.34 9.21
N GLN A 10 7.55 1.05 10.31
CA GLN A 10 7.13 0.59 11.64
C GLN A 10 5.62 0.36 11.70
N TYR A 11 4.83 1.28 11.15
CA TYR A 11 3.37 1.14 11.09
C TYR A 11 2.95 -0.05 10.21
N LEU A 12 3.51 -0.18 9.01
CA LEU A 12 3.28 -1.32 8.11
C LEU A 12 3.52 -2.66 8.80
N THR A 13 4.61 -2.78 9.54
CA THR A 13 4.98 -4.05 10.19
C THR A 13 4.18 -4.33 11.47
N SER A 14 3.53 -3.32 12.04
CA SER A 14 2.70 -3.44 13.24
C SER A 14 1.25 -3.83 12.96
N GLN A 15 0.77 -3.66 11.72
CA GLN A 15 -0.63 -3.89 11.35
C GLN A 15 -0.84 -5.30 10.78
N GLY A 16 -1.95 -5.95 11.12
CA GLY A 16 -2.29 -7.30 10.66
C GLY A 16 -3.16 -7.32 9.40
N LEU A 17 -3.89 -6.24 9.13
CA LEU A 17 -4.80 -6.11 7.98
C LEU A 17 -4.64 -4.76 7.30
N ALA A 18 -4.86 -4.77 6.00
CA ALA A 18 -5.04 -3.57 5.19
C ALA A 18 -6.35 -3.67 4.40
N ARG A 19 -6.79 -2.57 3.80
CA ARG A 19 -7.92 -2.53 2.86
C ARG A 19 -7.36 -2.28 1.48
N LEU A 20 -7.64 -3.21 0.56
CA LEU A 20 -7.23 -3.09 -0.83
C LEU A 20 -8.42 -2.65 -1.67
N ALA A 21 -8.25 -1.53 -2.36
CA ALA A 21 -9.19 -1.03 -3.35
C ALA A 21 -8.70 -1.38 -4.76
N THR A 22 -9.59 -1.97 -5.54
CA THR A 22 -9.41 -2.27 -6.96
C THR A 22 -10.58 -1.75 -7.76
N VAL A 23 -10.42 -1.58 -9.06
CA VAL A 23 -11.48 -1.16 -9.97
C VAL A 23 -11.51 -2.09 -11.17
N GLY A 24 -12.63 -2.77 -11.35
CA GLY A 24 -12.87 -3.67 -12.47
C GLY A 24 -13.38 -2.95 -13.72
N PRO A 25 -13.75 -3.71 -14.77
CA PRO A 25 -14.15 -3.17 -16.07
C PRO A 25 -15.41 -2.28 -16.03
N ASP A 26 -16.28 -2.48 -15.04
CA ASP A 26 -17.49 -1.69 -14.82
C ASP A 26 -17.24 -0.33 -14.15
N GLY A 27 -16.01 -0.07 -13.72
CA GLY A 27 -15.63 1.18 -13.03
C GLY A 27 -16.08 1.25 -11.57
N GLN A 28 -16.77 0.23 -11.04
CA GLN A 28 -17.17 0.20 -9.65
C GLN A 28 -15.97 -0.11 -8.75
N PRO A 29 -15.62 0.77 -7.78
CA PRO A 29 -14.60 0.46 -6.79
C PRO A 29 -14.99 -0.74 -5.92
N HIS A 30 -14.04 -1.64 -5.70
CA HIS A 30 -14.17 -2.80 -4.84
C HIS A 30 -13.13 -2.69 -3.72
N VAL A 31 -13.57 -2.75 -2.47
CA VAL A 31 -12.69 -2.64 -1.28
C VAL A 31 -12.91 -3.83 -0.38
N VAL A 32 -11.82 -4.49 -0.01
CA VAL A 32 -11.84 -5.65 0.91
C VAL A 32 -10.65 -5.64 1.85
N PRO A 33 -10.80 -6.20 3.06
CA PRO A 33 -9.65 -6.45 3.92
C PRO A 33 -8.74 -7.51 3.29
N VAL A 34 -7.44 -7.33 3.44
CA VAL A 34 -6.42 -8.23 2.91
C VAL A 34 -5.29 -8.44 3.92
N THR A 35 -4.67 -9.60 3.86
CA THR A 35 -3.37 -9.85 4.49
C THR A 35 -2.27 -9.36 3.57
N PHE A 36 -1.26 -8.76 4.14
CA PHE A 36 -0.14 -8.18 3.40
C PHE A 36 1.18 -8.36 4.15
N ALA A 37 2.27 -8.15 3.45
CA ALA A 37 3.59 -8.01 4.05
C ALA A 37 4.38 -6.90 3.35
N PHE A 38 5.13 -6.11 4.12
CA PHE A 38 6.14 -5.22 3.57
C PHE A 38 7.34 -6.05 3.09
N ASN A 39 7.75 -5.83 1.86
CA ASN A 39 8.90 -6.47 1.25
C ASN A 39 10.06 -5.47 1.15
N PRO A 40 11.03 -5.49 2.08
CA PRO A 40 12.12 -4.52 2.09
C PRO A 40 13.10 -4.70 0.92
N ALA A 41 13.23 -5.91 0.38
CA ALA A 41 14.12 -6.17 -0.75
C ALA A 41 13.60 -5.54 -2.05
N GLU A 42 12.27 -5.49 -2.19
CA GLU A 42 11.58 -4.94 -3.35
C GLU A 42 11.04 -3.53 -3.12
N ASP A 43 11.15 -3.02 -1.89
CA ASP A 43 10.56 -1.73 -1.46
C ASP A 43 9.08 -1.59 -1.87
N SER A 44 8.31 -2.64 -1.57
CA SER A 44 6.95 -2.85 -2.03
C SER A 44 6.08 -3.50 -0.95
N ILE A 45 4.80 -3.66 -1.25
CA ILE A 45 3.87 -4.39 -0.38
C ILE A 45 3.31 -5.57 -1.16
N ASP A 46 3.49 -6.77 -0.62
CA ASP A 46 2.96 -8.01 -1.20
C ASP A 46 1.63 -8.36 -0.52
N VAL A 47 0.59 -8.62 -1.32
CA VAL A 47 -0.77 -8.96 -0.88
C VAL A 47 -1.12 -10.34 -1.39
N GLY A 48 -1.42 -11.25 -0.47
CA GLY A 48 -1.77 -12.62 -0.78
C GLY A 48 -2.93 -13.13 0.07
N GLY A 49 -3.28 -14.38 -0.10
CA GLY A 49 -4.36 -15.03 0.67
C GLY A 49 -4.67 -16.42 0.17
N VAL A 50 -5.60 -17.07 0.86
CA VAL A 50 -6.13 -18.38 0.45
C VAL A 50 -6.96 -18.21 -0.83
N ASP A 51 -6.80 -19.10 -1.81
CA ASP A 51 -7.48 -19.07 -3.11
C ASP A 51 -7.38 -17.69 -3.83
N PHE A 52 -6.27 -17.00 -3.66
CA PHE A 52 -6.11 -15.63 -4.10
C PHE A 52 -6.37 -15.45 -5.59
N GLY A 53 -5.92 -16.39 -6.43
CA GLY A 53 -6.13 -16.40 -7.89
C GLY A 53 -7.60 -16.49 -8.31
N ALA A 54 -8.51 -16.98 -7.45
CA ALA A 54 -9.94 -17.05 -7.71
C ALA A 54 -10.70 -15.78 -7.32
N THR A 55 -10.04 -14.80 -6.70
CA THR A 55 -10.71 -13.62 -6.14
C THR A 55 -10.99 -12.52 -7.16
N LYS A 56 -12.00 -11.69 -6.86
CA LYS A 56 -12.33 -10.51 -7.69
C LYS A 56 -11.15 -9.51 -7.74
N LYS A 57 -10.49 -9.24 -6.61
CA LYS A 57 -9.35 -8.31 -6.55
C LYS A 57 -8.17 -8.74 -7.43
N TRP A 58 -7.93 -10.05 -7.55
CA TRP A 58 -6.93 -10.61 -8.47
C TRP A 58 -7.31 -10.32 -9.94
N ARG A 59 -8.54 -10.62 -10.32
CA ARG A 59 -9.03 -10.37 -11.69
C ARG A 59 -9.02 -8.88 -12.03
N ASP A 60 -9.51 -8.03 -11.11
CA ASP A 60 -9.55 -6.58 -11.30
C ASP A 60 -8.15 -6.00 -11.50
N ALA A 61 -7.20 -6.35 -10.62
CA ALA A 61 -5.83 -5.83 -10.65
C ALA A 61 -5.05 -6.27 -11.89
N ARG A 62 -5.35 -7.44 -12.44
CA ARG A 62 -4.73 -7.90 -13.70
C ARG A 62 -5.20 -7.07 -14.90
N GLN A 63 -6.42 -6.58 -14.89
CA GLN A 63 -6.98 -5.74 -15.96
C GLN A 63 -6.68 -4.26 -15.74
N ASN A 64 -6.82 -3.79 -14.50
CA ASN A 64 -6.50 -2.42 -14.09
C ASN A 64 -5.50 -2.46 -12.94
N PRO A 65 -4.21 -2.21 -13.19
CA PRO A 65 -3.18 -2.32 -12.16
C PRO A 65 -3.20 -1.16 -11.16
N LEU A 66 -4.00 -0.12 -11.35
CA LEU A 66 -4.11 0.98 -10.40
C LEU A 66 -4.90 0.53 -9.17
N VAL A 67 -4.23 0.54 -8.03
CA VAL A 67 -4.78 0.08 -6.76
C VAL A 67 -4.44 1.06 -5.63
N THR A 68 -5.21 0.99 -4.56
CA THR A 68 -4.92 1.70 -3.32
C THR A 68 -4.98 0.72 -2.15
N LEU A 69 -3.95 0.74 -1.33
CA LEU A 69 -3.90 0.02 -0.06
C LEU A 69 -4.02 1.03 1.08
N LEU A 70 -4.94 0.78 2.00
CA LEU A 70 -5.14 1.59 3.20
C LEU A 70 -4.94 0.75 4.45
N LEU A 71 -4.07 1.25 5.35
CA LEU A 71 -3.97 0.80 6.73
C LEU A 71 -4.51 1.93 7.60
N ASP A 72 -5.38 1.60 8.55
CA ASP A 72 -5.94 2.56 9.48
C ASP A 72 -6.26 1.91 10.81
N ASP A 73 -6.11 2.67 11.88
CA ASP A 73 -6.57 2.31 13.21
C ASP A 73 -6.83 3.56 14.08
N VAL A 74 -7.38 3.33 15.25
CA VAL A 74 -7.62 4.37 16.24
C VAL A 74 -7.01 3.94 17.57
N LEU A 75 -6.03 4.68 18.04
CA LEU A 75 -5.51 4.52 19.39
C LEU A 75 -6.54 5.08 20.40
N PRO A 76 -6.81 4.36 21.50
CA PRO A 76 -7.90 4.74 22.41
C PRO A 76 -7.55 5.86 23.38
N ASN A 77 -6.32 5.93 23.90
CA ASN A 77 -5.95 6.83 25.00
C ASN A 77 -4.53 7.42 24.80
N PRO A 78 -4.41 8.72 24.46
CA PRO A 78 -5.50 9.58 23.97
C PRO A 78 -6.05 9.07 22.63
N ARG A 79 -7.32 9.35 22.34
CA ARG A 79 -7.93 8.94 21.08
C ARG A 79 -7.21 9.62 19.91
N ARG A 80 -6.64 8.83 19.02
CA ARG A 80 -5.91 9.32 17.84
C ARG A 80 -6.09 8.38 16.67
N ALA A 81 -6.57 8.89 15.55
CA ALA A 81 -6.60 8.16 14.30
C ALA A 81 -5.21 8.14 13.65
N ARG A 82 -4.84 6.98 13.14
CA ARG A 82 -3.61 6.80 12.35
C ARG A 82 -3.97 6.20 11.01
N ALA A 83 -3.26 6.59 9.97
CA ALA A 83 -3.45 5.95 8.67
C ALA A 83 -2.20 6.04 7.79
N LEU A 84 -2.12 5.08 6.89
CA LEU A 84 -1.17 5.02 5.79
C LEU A 84 -1.91 4.58 4.54
N GLU A 85 -2.02 5.48 3.56
CA GLU A 85 -2.56 5.19 2.23
C GLU A 85 -1.41 5.04 1.23
N VAL A 86 -1.39 3.93 0.53
CA VAL A 86 -0.41 3.64 -0.52
C VAL A 86 -1.15 3.48 -1.85
N ARG A 87 -1.09 4.50 -2.70
CA ARG A 87 -1.53 4.38 -4.09
C ARG A 87 -0.39 3.79 -4.90
N GLY A 88 -0.71 2.84 -5.76
CA GLY A 88 0.33 2.13 -6.49
C GLY A 88 -0.16 1.39 -7.72
N ARG A 89 0.79 0.68 -8.30
CA ARG A 89 0.52 -0.27 -9.39
C ARG A 89 0.74 -1.69 -8.87
N ALA A 90 -0.25 -2.53 -9.10
CA ALA A 90 -0.16 -3.95 -8.78
C ALA A 90 0.52 -4.71 -9.91
N GLU A 91 1.51 -5.50 -9.55
CA GLU A 91 2.13 -6.52 -10.40
C GLU A 91 1.56 -7.87 -9.98
N ALA A 92 0.93 -8.58 -10.91
CA ALA A 92 0.39 -9.91 -10.67
C ALA A 92 1.50 -10.96 -10.82
N HIS A 93 1.73 -11.73 -9.76
CA HIS A 93 2.69 -12.83 -9.71
C HIS A 93 1.94 -14.15 -9.54
N GLU A 94 2.23 -15.14 -10.36
CA GLU A 94 1.58 -16.44 -10.32
C GLU A 94 2.25 -17.42 -9.36
N THR A 95 3.43 -17.08 -8.85
CA THR A 95 4.20 -17.91 -7.92
C THR A 95 4.85 -17.06 -6.83
N GLY A 96 5.04 -17.65 -5.66
CA GLY A 96 5.74 -17.03 -4.53
C GLY A 96 4.83 -16.51 -3.41
N GLY A 97 3.52 -16.58 -3.58
CA GLY A 97 2.54 -16.10 -2.60
C GLY A 97 2.55 -16.87 -1.28
N GLY A 98 2.88 -18.16 -1.32
CA GLY A 98 2.91 -19.02 -0.14
C GLY A 98 3.89 -18.56 0.96
N GLY A 99 4.88 -17.76 0.62
CA GLY A 99 5.88 -17.23 1.57
C GLY A 99 5.55 -15.87 2.18
N ILE A 100 4.47 -15.22 1.77
CA ILE A 100 4.15 -13.84 2.20
C ILE A 100 3.90 -13.74 3.70
N ASN A 101 3.17 -14.70 4.25
CA ASN A 101 2.89 -14.71 5.68
C ASN A 101 3.11 -16.09 6.28
N PRO A 102 4.21 -16.30 7.03
CA PRO A 102 4.52 -17.60 7.64
C PRO A 102 3.46 -18.14 8.60
N ARG A 103 2.58 -17.28 9.14
CA ARG A 103 1.48 -17.68 10.02
C ARG A 103 0.32 -18.36 9.27
N PHE A 104 0.29 -18.21 7.95
CA PHE A 104 -0.77 -18.77 7.10
C PHE A 104 -0.14 -19.63 6.00
N PRO A 105 0.17 -20.91 6.29
CA PRO A 105 0.86 -21.79 5.34
C PRO A 105 0.01 -22.17 4.11
N ASN A 106 -1.29 -21.84 4.13
CA ASN A 106 -2.24 -22.19 3.07
C ASN A 106 -2.49 -21.04 2.07
N PHE A 107 -1.60 -20.06 2.01
CA PHE A 107 -1.71 -19.03 0.98
C PHE A 107 -1.49 -19.64 -0.40
N ALA A 108 -2.27 -19.13 -1.36
CA ALA A 108 -2.07 -19.46 -2.77
C ALA A 108 -0.70 -18.95 -3.26
N GLU A 109 -0.22 -19.53 -4.36
CA GLU A 109 1.01 -19.09 -5.01
C GLU A 109 0.84 -17.72 -5.70
N GLU A 110 -0.38 -17.40 -6.15
CA GLU A 110 -0.69 -16.10 -6.74
C GLU A 110 -0.69 -15.01 -5.69
N PHE A 111 -0.11 -13.87 -6.03
CA PHE A 111 -0.13 -12.67 -5.18
C PHE A 111 0.01 -11.39 -6.00
N LEU A 112 -0.32 -10.27 -5.40
CA LEU A 112 -0.11 -8.93 -5.97
C LEU A 112 1.06 -8.25 -5.26
N ARG A 113 2.03 -7.76 -6.03
CA ARG A 113 3.07 -6.85 -5.52
C ARG A 113 2.69 -5.42 -5.85
N ILE A 114 2.49 -4.60 -4.83
CA ILE A 114 2.10 -3.21 -4.99
C ILE A 114 3.34 -2.32 -4.98
N ARG A 115 3.63 -1.70 -6.12
CA ARG A 115 4.67 -0.68 -6.27
C ARG A 115 4.07 0.69 -5.94
N PRO A 116 4.52 1.38 -4.88
CA PRO A 116 3.94 2.66 -4.52
C PRO A 116 4.26 3.73 -5.57
N THR A 117 3.26 4.57 -5.85
CA THR A 117 3.39 5.77 -6.70
C THR A 117 3.11 7.05 -5.92
N ARG A 118 2.34 6.96 -4.84
CA ARG A 118 2.08 8.03 -3.88
C ARG A 118 1.80 7.44 -2.52
N ILE A 119 2.34 8.06 -1.50
CA ILE A 119 2.14 7.67 -0.11
C ILE A 119 1.56 8.86 0.65
N LEU A 120 0.48 8.62 1.41
CA LEU A 120 -0.12 9.55 2.35
C LEU A 120 -0.10 8.92 3.74
N SER A 121 0.26 9.70 4.76
CA SER A 121 0.23 9.23 6.13
C SER A 121 -0.14 10.36 7.11
N TRP A 122 -0.76 10.00 8.21
CA TRP A 122 -1.03 10.89 9.33
C TRP A 122 -1.13 10.12 10.64
N GLY A 123 -0.91 10.83 11.75
CA GLY A 123 -1.04 10.29 13.09
C GLY A 123 -0.04 9.21 13.48
N LEU A 124 0.99 8.96 12.66
CA LEU A 124 2.01 7.96 12.95
C LEU A 124 3.00 8.49 14.01
N GLU A 125 3.41 7.62 14.92
CA GLU A 125 4.45 7.94 15.90
C GLU A 125 5.83 7.97 15.24
N ASN A 126 6.62 8.97 15.60
CA ASN A 126 8.02 9.01 15.25
C ASN A 126 8.80 7.92 16.00
N LEU A 127 10.00 7.58 15.53
CA LEU A 127 10.85 6.57 16.15
C LEU A 127 11.29 6.93 17.59
N ASP A 128 11.27 8.21 17.94
CA ASP A 128 11.57 8.72 19.28
C ASP A 128 10.34 8.73 20.20
N GLY A 129 9.20 8.22 19.74
CA GLY A 129 7.94 8.19 20.48
C GLY A 129 7.17 9.51 20.50
N THR A 130 7.65 10.55 19.81
CA THR A 130 6.91 11.80 19.68
C THR A 130 5.71 11.60 18.78
N VAL A 131 4.61 12.29 19.09
CA VAL A 131 3.36 12.21 18.35
C VAL A 131 3.25 13.47 17.50
N PRO A 132 3.23 13.33 16.16
CA PRO A 132 2.96 14.47 15.29
C PRO A 132 1.52 14.93 15.44
N ASP A 133 1.24 16.15 14.99
CA ASP A 133 -0.13 16.66 14.89
C ASP A 133 -0.96 15.72 14.02
N GLU A 134 -2.00 15.12 14.59
CA GLU A 134 -2.83 14.12 13.91
C GLU A 134 -3.56 14.65 12.67
N PHE A 135 -3.79 15.97 12.63
CA PHE A 135 -4.43 16.63 11.49
C PHE A 135 -3.46 16.94 10.35
N ARG A 136 -2.16 16.77 10.58
CA ARG A 136 -1.16 17.01 9.55
C ARG A 136 -1.02 15.78 8.66
N VAL A 137 -1.51 15.88 7.45
CA VAL A 137 -1.34 14.85 6.42
C VAL A 137 -0.01 15.04 5.70
N SER A 138 0.84 14.03 5.71
CA SER A 138 1.99 13.95 4.81
C SER A 138 1.53 13.30 3.50
N SER A 139 1.81 13.94 2.37
CA SER A 139 1.49 13.37 1.05
C SER A 139 2.65 13.63 0.10
N ARG A 140 3.20 12.57 -0.47
CA ARG A 140 4.31 12.68 -1.41
C ARG A 140 4.20 11.69 -2.58
N PRO A 141 4.60 12.10 -3.80
CA PRO A 141 4.80 11.14 -4.87
C PRO A 141 6.02 10.28 -4.57
N VAL A 142 5.98 9.01 -4.98
CA VAL A 142 7.15 8.15 -5.01
C VAL A 142 7.79 8.32 -6.38
N GLY A 143 8.98 8.95 -6.42
CA GLY A 143 9.68 9.23 -7.66
C GLY A 143 10.18 7.95 -8.33
N ARG A 144 10.04 7.85 -9.65
CA ARG A 144 10.96 7.04 -10.44
C ARG A 144 12.35 7.63 -10.23
N ALA A 145 13.35 6.78 -10.00
CA ALA A 145 14.74 7.19 -10.00
C ALA A 145 15.00 8.12 -11.20
N ALA A 146 15.66 9.23 -10.96
CA ALA A 146 15.84 10.42 -11.79
C ALA A 146 15.89 10.15 -13.31
N GLY A 147 14.98 10.79 -14.05
CA GLY A 147 14.99 10.77 -15.50
C GLY A 147 13.81 11.49 -16.15
N ARG A 148 13.57 12.77 -15.82
CA ARG A 148 12.99 13.78 -16.73
C ARG A 148 12.81 15.13 -16.02
N PRO A 149 13.35 16.23 -16.55
CA PRO A 149 13.09 17.56 -16.00
C PRO A 149 11.63 17.99 -16.24
N PRO A 150 11.05 18.84 -15.37
CA PRO A 150 9.69 19.32 -15.54
C PRO A 150 9.58 20.14 -16.82
N GLY A 151 8.62 19.78 -17.66
CA GLY A 151 8.28 20.54 -18.85
C GLY A 151 7.83 21.95 -18.45
N ARG A 152 8.43 22.97 -19.09
CA ARG A 152 8.07 24.38 -18.94
C ARG A 152 6.59 24.56 -19.28
N GLY A 153 5.84 25.13 -18.33
CA GLY A 153 4.47 25.55 -18.55
C GLY A 153 4.37 26.55 -19.70
N ARG A 154 3.54 26.25 -20.69
CA ARG A 154 3.13 27.22 -21.71
C ARG A 154 2.26 28.29 -21.03
N ARG A 155 2.71 29.52 -21.04
CA ARG A 155 1.82 30.67 -20.84
C ARG A 155 0.90 30.74 -22.07
N LEU A 156 -0.38 30.74 -21.84
CA LEU A 156 -1.36 31.16 -22.86
C LEU A 156 -1.36 32.68 -22.87
N ALA A 157 -1.12 33.22 -24.04
CA ALA A 157 -1.36 34.62 -24.35
C ALA A 157 -2.86 34.82 -24.64
#